data_6fa9bcd7dd39ee06fa72a58aaeeeb725
#
_entry.id   6fa9bcd7dd39ee06fa72a58aaeeeb725
#
_cell.length_a   1.000
_cell.length_b   1.000
_cell.length_c   1.000
_cell.angle_alpha   90.00
_cell.angle_beta   90.00
_cell.angle_gamma   90.00
#
_symmetry.space_group_name_H-M   'P 1'
#
loop_
_entity.id
_entity.type
_entity.pdbx_description
1 polymer ?
#
loop_
_entity_poly.entity_id
_entity_poly.type
_entity_poly.pdbx_seq_one_letter_code
_entity_poly.pdbx_strand_id
1 'polypeptide(L)'
;MKISRRGFLAFSGVVCSSLILGNNLEATEGKYVVLVDLTKCDGCKDEPFPRCVKACRQYNKNRFPEPQKPIQPYWPRKTYEDWSDKREKIDTLTPYNWIFVQKVNIAGQEINIPRRCMHCDNPPCVRECPFGALTKQLEGNSVINDKLCFGGAKCRDVCPWHIPQRQAGVGIYLQILPKYAGGGVMYKCDLCKDKIKKGEEPSCVLACKERLGKQAVFTFGERKSIYELAYKKVKEEGLYIYGDKQNGGTSTLYLSKIPFEKIERALKEKKERFQMSVNVENKIESKFNPIGKIVLSSGIISMIGAVVGALFSKKTKKEDKTDEK
;
A
#
# COMPACT_ATOMS: atom_id res chain seq x y z
N MET A 1 -0.34 -16.47 34.93
CA MET A 1 0.39 -17.55 34.24
C MET A 1 1.88 -17.25 34.34
N LYS A 2 2.66 -18.01 35.12
CA LYS A 2 4.10 -17.79 35.30
C LYS A 2 4.81 -18.48 34.12
N ILE A 3 5.29 -17.73 33.16
CA ILE A 3 6.12 -18.28 32.07
C ILE A 3 7.49 -18.59 32.65
N SER A 4 7.94 -19.84 32.53
CA SER A 4 9.29 -20.23 32.98
C SER A 4 10.36 -19.57 32.08
N ARG A 5 11.56 -19.30 32.63
CA ARG A 5 12.68 -18.71 31.88
C ARG A 5 13.05 -19.55 30.64
N ARG A 6 12.89 -20.87 30.70
CA ARG A 6 13.06 -21.77 29.52
C ARG A 6 11.99 -21.59 28.49
N GLY A 7 10.71 -21.44 28.89
CA GLY A 7 9.60 -21.17 27.99
C GLY A 7 9.72 -19.82 27.27
N PHE A 8 10.23 -18.78 27.97
CA PHE A 8 10.49 -17.47 27.37
C PHE A 8 11.61 -17.52 26.33
N LEU A 9 12.69 -18.24 26.59
CA LEU A 9 13.80 -18.41 25.62
C LEU A 9 13.42 -19.27 24.43
N ALA A 10 12.60 -20.31 24.61
CA ALA A 10 12.07 -21.12 23.51
C ALA A 10 11.09 -20.30 22.64
N PHE A 11 10.25 -19.50 23.27
CA PHE A 11 9.30 -18.62 22.56
C PHE A 11 10.02 -17.51 21.78
N SER A 12 11.05 -16.88 22.37
CA SER A 12 11.85 -15.87 21.66
C SER A 12 12.70 -16.49 20.54
N GLY A 13 13.18 -17.71 20.67
CA GLY A 13 13.87 -18.43 19.60
C GLY A 13 12.97 -18.77 18.42
N VAL A 14 11.74 -19.17 18.67
CA VAL A 14 10.73 -19.46 17.61
C VAL A 14 10.28 -18.17 16.92
N VAL A 15 10.08 -17.09 17.66
CA VAL A 15 9.72 -15.77 17.07
C VAL A 15 10.88 -15.22 16.24
N CYS A 16 12.14 -15.36 16.68
CA CYS A 16 13.30 -14.95 15.88
C CYS A 16 13.48 -15.81 14.63
N SER A 17 13.25 -17.13 14.69
CA SER A 17 13.38 -17.99 13.51
C SER A 17 12.30 -17.73 12.48
N SER A 18 11.07 -17.39 12.89
CA SER A 18 10.00 -16.99 11.97
C SER A 18 10.23 -15.60 11.36
N LEU A 19 10.97 -14.72 12.04
CA LEU A 19 11.40 -13.41 11.51
C LEU A 19 12.62 -13.54 10.57
N ILE A 20 13.47 -14.54 10.77
CA ILE A 20 14.66 -14.81 9.93
C ILE A 20 14.31 -15.62 8.68
N LEU A 21 13.33 -16.51 8.77
CA LEU A 21 12.64 -17.10 7.63
C LEU A 21 11.69 -16.04 7.03
N GLY A 22 12.24 -14.85 6.84
CA GLY A 22 11.57 -13.76 6.14
C GLY A 22 10.94 -14.37 4.90
N ASN A 23 9.62 -14.35 4.87
CA ASN A 23 8.86 -14.69 3.69
C ASN A 23 9.59 -14.09 2.48
N ASN A 24 10.27 -14.90 1.72
CA ASN A 24 10.49 -14.64 0.32
C ASN A 24 9.07 -14.59 -0.26
N LEU A 25 8.42 -13.44 -0.07
CA LEU A 25 7.23 -13.09 -0.82
C LEU A 25 7.74 -12.94 -2.25
N GLU A 26 7.84 -14.07 -2.95
CA GLU A 26 7.96 -14.06 -4.39
C GLU A 26 6.92 -13.11 -4.93
N ALA A 27 7.29 -12.34 -5.94
CA ALA A 27 6.38 -11.42 -6.59
C ALA A 27 5.14 -12.21 -7.01
N THR A 28 4.05 -12.07 -6.25
CA THR A 28 2.84 -12.87 -6.47
C THR A 28 2.00 -12.14 -7.48
N GLU A 29 2.01 -12.59 -8.71
CA GLU A 29 1.09 -12.12 -9.72
C GLU A 29 -0.34 -12.33 -9.25
N GLY A 30 -1.11 -11.24 -9.19
CA GLY A 30 -2.50 -11.32 -8.76
C GLY A 30 -3.41 -11.95 -9.81
N LYS A 31 -4.41 -12.69 -9.37
CA LYS A 31 -5.41 -13.35 -10.24
C LYS A 31 -6.16 -12.33 -11.11
N TYR A 32 -6.55 -11.19 -10.55
CA TYR A 32 -7.37 -10.19 -11.24
C TYR A 32 -6.61 -8.90 -11.51
N VAL A 33 -6.97 -8.25 -12.63
CA VAL A 33 -6.43 -6.98 -13.08
C VAL A 33 -7.57 -6.05 -13.51
N VAL A 34 -7.37 -4.75 -13.34
CA VAL A 34 -8.24 -3.73 -13.90
C VAL A 34 -7.47 -2.95 -14.96
N LEU A 35 -8.00 -2.94 -16.16
CA LEU A 35 -7.56 -2.09 -17.25
C LEU A 35 -8.35 -0.78 -17.22
N VAL A 36 -7.65 0.35 -17.35
CA VAL A 36 -8.20 1.70 -17.37
C VAL A 36 -7.86 2.33 -18.74
N ASP A 37 -8.84 2.46 -19.60
CA ASP A 37 -8.70 3.03 -20.93
C ASP A 37 -8.95 4.55 -20.85
N LEU A 38 -7.88 5.34 -20.81
CA LEU A 38 -7.96 6.80 -20.68
C LEU A 38 -8.55 7.46 -21.93
N THR A 39 -8.58 6.76 -23.07
CA THR A 39 -9.17 7.30 -24.30
C THR A 39 -10.69 7.46 -24.21
N LYS A 40 -11.29 6.79 -23.24
CA LYS A 40 -12.73 6.74 -23.01
C LYS A 40 -13.20 7.57 -21.81
N CYS A 41 -12.26 8.11 -21.01
CA CYS A 41 -12.59 8.81 -19.78
C CYS A 41 -12.91 10.29 -20.05
N ASP A 42 -14.18 10.65 -19.97
CA ASP A 42 -14.66 12.02 -20.07
C ASP A 42 -14.70 12.77 -18.73
N GLY A 43 -14.30 12.12 -17.64
CA GLY A 43 -14.33 12.68 -16.29
C GLY A 43 -15.75 12.81 -15.71
N CYS A 44 -16.76 12.23 -16.34
CA CYS A 44 -18.19 12.39 -16.04
C CYS A 44 -18.61 13.87 -16.02
N LYS A 45 -18.30 14.62 -17.09
CA LYS A 45 -18.52 16.09 -17.19
C LYS A 45 -19.96 16.53 -16.96
N ASP A 46 -20.91 15.66 -17.25
CA ASP A 46 -22.35 15.83 -17.11
C ASP A 46 -22.88 15.53 -15.70
N GLU A 47 -22.01 15.13 -14.78
CA GLU A 47 -22.39 14.78 -13.42
C GLU A 47 -21.62 15.59 -12.38
N PRO A 48 -22.23 15.90 -11.23
CA PRO A 48 -21.55 16.67 -10.17
C PRO A 48 -20.39 15.90 -9.56
N PHE A 49 -20.39 14.56 -9.66
CA PHE A 49 -19.36 13.67 -9.15
C PHE A 49 -19.03 12.58 -10.17
N PRO A 50 -17.75 12.28 -10.44
CA PRO A 50 -17.40 11.11 -11.22
C PRO A 50 -18.00 9.84 -10.61
N ARG A 51 -18.72 9.03 -11.40
CA ARG A 51 -19.42 7.84 -10.91
C ARG A 51 -18.54 6.84 -10.19
N CYS A 52 -17.32 6.65 -10.69
CA CYS A 52 -16.34 5.77 -10.04
C CYS A 52 -15.97 6.26 -8.62
N VAL A 53 -15.90 7.58 -8.41
CA VAL A 53 -15.64 8.20 -7.10
C VAL A 53 -16.85 8.01 -6.19
N LYS A 54 -18.06 8.33 -6.67
CA LYS A 54 -19.31 8.17 -5.93
C LYS A 54 -19.50 6.72 -5.46
N ALA A 55 -19.37 5.76 -6.37
CA ALA A 55 -19.53 4.34 -6.08
C ALA A 55 -18.48 3.81 -5.08
N CYS A 56 -17.23 4.24 -5.21
CA CYS A 56 -16.17 3.88 -4.26
C CYS A 56 -16.47 4.42 -2.86
N ARG A 57 -16.88 5.68 -2.74
CA ARG A 57 -17.23 6.29 -1.45
C ARG A 57 -18.45 5.61 -0.82
N GLN A 58 -19.49 5.34 -1.60
CA GLN A 58 -20.68 4.65 -1.11
C GLN A 58 -20.36 3.24 -0.59
N TYR A 59 -19.60 2.45 -1.34
CA TYR A 59 -19.19 1.10 -0.94
C TYR A 59 -18.37 1.09 0.35
N ASN A 60 -17.50 2.08 0.54
CA ASN A 60 -16.59 2.14 1.67
C ASN A 60 -17.10 3.02 2.83
N LYS A 61 -18.32 3.56 2.77
CA LYS A 61 -18.86 4.51 3.76
C LYS A 61 -18.72 4.03 5.20
N ASN A 62 -19.03 2.77 5.47
CA ASN A 62 -18.95 2.17 6.80
C ASN A 62 -17.52 1.86 7.27
N ARG A 63 -16.52 2.09 6.42
CA ARG A 63 -15.10 1.88 6.68
C ARG A 63 -14.34 3.21 6.79
N PHE A 64 -15.03 4.32 6.67
CA PHE A 64 -14.42 5.63 6.84
C PHE A 64 -14.05 5.86 8.30
N PRO A 65 -12.89 6.50 8.55
CA PRO A 65 -12.43 6.74 9.90
C PRO A 65 -13.33 7.75 10.66
N GLU A 66 -13.57 7.45 11.94
CA GLU A 66 -14.21 8.36 12.87
C GLU A 66 -13.21 8.74 13.97
N PRO A 67 -12.52 9.89 13.86
CA PRO A 67 -11.46 10.26 14.76
C PRO A 67 -11.97 10.68 16.12
N GLN A 68 -11.28 10.23 17.17
CA GLN A 68 -11.50 10.73 18.53
C GLN A 68 -10.88 12.12 18.67
N LYS A 69 -11.64 13.06 19.21
CA LYS A 69 -11.20 14.45 19.46
C LYS A 69 -10.98 14.67 20.97
N PRO A 70 -10.00 15.49 21.39
CA PRO A 70 -9.01 16.19 20.57
C PRO A 70 -7.91 15.23 20.06
N ILE A 71 -7.46 15.45 18.81
CA ILE A 71 -6.39 14.64 18.23
C ILE A 71 -5.06 15.05 18.84
N GLN A 72 -4.33 14.09 19.40
CA GLN A 72 -3.01 14.32 19.96
C GLN A 72 -1.94 14.42 18.88
N PRO A 73 -0.95 15.31 19.02
CA PRO A 73 0.18 15.40 18.10
C PRO A 73 0.99 14.11 18.07
N TYR A 74 1.46 13.76 16.87
CA TYR A 74 2.33 12.59 16.66
C TYR A 74 3.75 12.88 17.17
N TRP A 75 4.24 12.06 18.09
CA TRP A 75 5.60 12.17 18.59
C TRP A 75 6.59 11.46 17.63
N PRO A 76 7.81 11.98 17.38
CA PRO A 76 8.39 13.22 17.89
C PRO A 76 8.06 14.47 17.07
N ARG A 77 7.38 14.36 15.94
CA ARG A 77 7.15 15.46 14.97
C ARG A 77 6.18 16.51 15.45
N LYS A 78 5.44 16.27 16.52
CA LYS A 78 4.39 17.16 17.09
C LYS A 78 3.35 17.62 16.06
N THR A 79 3.08 16.82 15.04
CA THR A 79 2.09 17.08 13.98
C THR A 79 1.08 15.94 13.88
N TYR A 80 -0.04 16.19 13.23
CA TYR A 80 -1.01 15.16 12.88
C TYR A 80 -1.65 15.46 11.52
N GLU A 81 -2.24 14.45 10.91
CA GLU A 81 -2.99 14.59 9.66
C GLU A 81 -4.47 14.33 9.95
N ASP A 82 -5.27 15.39 9.90
CA ASP A 82 -6.71 15.31 10.08
C ASP A 82 -7.44 15.72 8.80
N TRP A 83 -8.29 14.82 8.32
CA TRP A 83 -9.13 15.01 7.15
C TRP A 83 -10.63 15.05 7.51
N SER A 84 -10.97 14.99 8.80
CA SER A 84 -12.36 14.88 9.25
C SER A 84 -13.24 16.04 8.82
N ASP A 85 -12.67 17.25 8.72
CA ASP A 85 -13.34 18.45 8.26
C ASP A 85 -13.32 18.61 6.72
N LYS A 86 -12.67 17.67 6.03
CA LYS A 86 -12.50 17.66 4.55
C LYS A 86 -13.05 16.36 3.94
N ARG A 87 -14.04 15.74 4.57
CA ARG A 87 -14.61 14.46 4.14
C ARG A 87 -15.19 14.52 2.73
N GLU A 88 -15.74 15.66 2.34
CA GLU A 88 -16.36 15.83 1.02
C GLU A 88 -15.37 16.15 -0.11
N LYS A 89 -14.07 16.24 0.21
CA LYS A 89 -13.05 16.46 -0.82
C LYS A 89 -12.88 15.23 -1.71
N ILE A 90 -13.17 15.39 -3.01
CA ILE A 90 -13.19 14.30 -4.01
C ILE A 90 -12.13 14.43 -5.11
N ASP A 91 -11.46 15.56 -5.17
CA ASP A 91 -10.45 15.92 -6.18
C ASP A 91 -9.03 15.42 -5.84
N THR A 92 -8.90 14.64 -4.77
CA THR A 92 -7.63 14.08 -4.32
C THR A 92 -7.86 12.80 -3.52
N LEU A 93 -6.80 12.02 -3.27
CA LEU A 93 -6.85 10.90 -2.34
C LEU A 93 -6.83 11.39 -0.89
N THR A 94 -7.76 10.89 -0.11
CA THR A 94 -7.88 11.13 1.33
C THR A 94 -8.26 9.83 2.04
N PRO A 95 -8.25 9.77 3.37
CA PRO A 95 -8.82 8.63 4.10
C PRO A 95 -10.30 8.35 3.80
N TYR A 96 -11.03 9.35 3.27
CA TYR A 96 -12.44 9.29 2.91
C TYR A 96 -12.68 9.19 1.40
N ASN A 97 -11.61 9.22 0.59
CA ASN A 97 -11.71 9.18 -0.88
C ASN A 97 -10.55 8.37 -1.47
N TRP A 98 -10.81 7.12 -1.89
CA TRP A 98 -9.78 6.17 -2.29
C TRP A 98 -9.56 6.06 -3.81
N ILE A 99 -10.36 6.80 -4.58
CA ILE A 99 -10.19 7.05 -6.01
C ILE A 99 -10.59 8.50 -6.31
N PHE A 100 -9.87 9.16 -7.20
CA PHE A 100 -10.26 10.47 -7.74
C PHE A 100 -9.91 10.53 -9.23
N VAL A 101 -10.49 11.50 -9.95
CA VAL A 101 -10.16 11.73 -11.35
C VAL A 101 -9.24 12.94 -11.43
N GLN A 102 -7.98 12.69 -11.79
CA GLN A 102 -6.96 13.72 -11.99
C GLN A 102 -7.08 14.25 -13.41
N LYS A 103 -7.12 15.58 -13.57
CA LYS A 103 -7.19 16.25 -14.86
C LYS A 103 -5.82 16.78 -15.27
N VAL A 104 -5.40 16.47 -16.47
CA VAL A 104 -4.18 17.02 -17.04
C VAL A 104 -4.45 17.52 -18.46
N ASN A 105 -3.87 18.66 -18.82
CA ASN A 105 -3.96 19.22 -20.17
C ASN A 105 -2.59 19.06 -20.86
N ILE A 106 -2.58 18.46 -22.03
CA ILE A 106 -1.38 18.26 -22.84
C ILE A 106 -1.68 18.74 -24.25
N ALA A 107 -1.00 19.80 -24.67
CA ALA A 107 -1.18 20.42 -26.00
C ALA A 107 -2.67 20.75 -26.33
N GLY A 108 -3.41 21.27 -25.36
CA GLY A 108 -4.83 21.62 -25.54
C GLY A 108 -5.82 20.47 -25.34
N GLN A 109 -5.34 19.24 -25.21
CA GLN A 109 -6.19 18.08 -24.95
C GLN A 109 -6.28 17.79 -23.45
N GLU A 110 -7.50 17.81 -22.90
CA GLU A 110 -7.75 17.38 -21.51
C GLU A 110 -7.78 15.84 -21.42
N ILE A 111 -7.02 15.28 -20.49
CA ILE A 111 -7.00 13.85 -20.17
C ILE A 111 -7.50 13.69 -18.75
N ASN A 112 -8.48 12.82 -18.56
CA ASN A 112 -9.03 12.47 -17.26
C ASN A 112 -8.47 11.13 -16.80
N ILE A 113 -7.77 11.11 -15.67
CA ILE A 113 -7.03 9.95 -15.18
C ILE A 113 -7.65 9.50 -13.85
N PRO A 114 -8.42 8.41 -13.81
CA PRO A 114 -8.89 7.82 -12.55
C PRO A 114 -7.69 7.28 -11.76
N ARG A 115 -7.35 7.92 -10.64
CA ARG A 115 -6.19 7.60 -9.79
C ARG A 115 -6.61 6.82 -8.57
N ARG A 116 -6.01 5.66 -8.38
CA ARG A 116 -6.20 4.78 -7.23
C ARG A 116 -4.96 3.93 -6.99
N CYS A 117 -5.00 2.98 -6.06
CA CYS A 117 -3.88 2.06 -5.85
C CYS A 117 -3.58 1.23 -7.11
N MET A 118 -2.30 1.09 -7.44
CA MET A 118 -1.83 0.29 -8.56
C MET A 118 -1.85 -1.22 -8.26
N HIS A 119 -1.89 -1.60 -6.98
CA HIS A 119 -1.86 -2.99 -6.55
C HIS A 119 -0.68 -3.77 -7.14
N CYS A 120 0.54 -3.27 -6.87
CA CYS A 120 1.80 -3.82 -7.38
C CYS A 120 1.92 -5.33 -7.13
N ASP A 121 2.56 -6.04 -8.05
CA ASP A 121 2.84 -7.47 -7.90
C ASP A 121 3.92 -7.69 -6.83
N ASN A 122 4.91 -6.81 -6.78
CA ASN A 122 5.91 -6.76 -5.73
C ASN A 122 5.75 -5.47 -4.88
N PRO A 123 4.77 -5.41 -3.95
CA PRO A 123 4.38 -4.17 -3.30
C PRO A 123 5.38 -3.73 -2.21
N PRO A 124 6.12 -2.63 -2.40
CA PRO A 124 7.04 -2.12 -1.38
C PRO A 124 6.33 -1.76 -0.08
N CYS A 125 5.10 -1.29 -0.17
CA CYS A 125 4.30 -0.93 0.99
C CYS A 125 3.95 -2.12 1.90
N VAL A 126 3.85 -3.34 1.35
CA VAL A 126 3.65 -4.57 2.13
C VAL A 126 4.95 -4.99 2.80
N ARG A 127 6.05 -5.00 2.05
CA ARG A 127 7.37 -5.43 2.54
C ARG A 127 7.93 -4.53 3.64
N GLU A 128 7.70 -3.23 3.54
CA GLU A 128 8.22 -2.23 4.47
C GLU A 128 7.28 -1.92 5.64
N CYS A 129 6.17 -2.64 5.79
CA CYS A 129 5.28 -2.45 6.92
C CYS A 129 5.81 -3.18 8.16
N PRO A 130 6.31 -2.46 9.19
CA PRO A 130 6.93 -3.10 10.36
C PRO A 130 5.95 -3.88 11.22
N PHE A 131 4.64 -3.62 11.07
CA PHE A 131 3.59 -4.25 11.86
C PHE A 131 2.82 -5.34 11.09
N GLY A 132 3.23 -5.65 9.84
CA GLY A 132 2.50 -6.60 9.00
C GLY A 132 1.05 -6.19 8.71
N ALA A 133 0.73 -4.90 8.88
CA ALA A 133 -0.64 -4.39 8.69
C ALA A 133 -1.05 -4.33 7.21
N LEU A 134 -0.11 -4.47 6.27
CA LEU A 134 -0.40 -4.60 4.84
C LEU A 134 -0.10 -6.01 4.37
N THR A 135 -1.00 -6.53 3.54
CA THR A 135 -0.87 -7.85 2.92
C THR A 135 -1.16 -7.80 1.43
N LYS A 136 -0.46 -8.59 0.63
CA LYS A 136 -0.78 -8.87 -0.76
C LYS A 136 -1.71 -10.09 -0.78
N GLN A 137 -2.83 -9.99 -1.48
CA GLN A 137 -3.81 -11.08 -1.60
C GLN A 137 -3.65 -11.79 -2.94
N LEU A 138 -4.09 -13.05 -3.02
CA LEU A 138 -4.04 -13.86 -4.24
C LEU A 138 -4.88 -13.26 -5.37
N GLU A 139 -5.93 -12.54 -5.03
CA GLU A 139 -6.78 -11.83 -5.99
C GLU A 139 -6.06 -10.66 -6.70
N GLY A 140 -4.89 -10.26 -6.21
CA GLY A 140 -4.06 -9.21 -6.82
C GLY A 140 -4.09 -7.88 -6.09
N ASN A 141 -4.92 -7.72 -5.08
CA ASN A 141 -5.00 -6.51 -4.29
C ASN A 141 -4.01 -6.49 -3.12
N SER A 142 -3.59 -5.30 -2.73
CA SER A 142 -2.89 -5.08 -1.46
C SER A 142 -3.87 -4.43 -0.49
N VAL A 143 -4.00 -4.97 0.73
CA VAL A 143 -5.00 -4.59 1.72
C VAL A 143 -4.33 -4.09 2.99
N ILE A 144 -4.88 -3.05 3.61
CA ILE A 144 -4.50 -2.58 4.94
C ILE A 144 -5.46 -3.18 5.95
N ASN A 145 -4.92 -3.79 7.00
CA ASN A 145 -5.67 -4.14 8.20
C ASN A 145 -5.60 -2.92 9.15
N ASP A 146 -6.70 -2.21 9.28
CA ASP A 146 -6.83 -1.01 10.09
C ASP A 146 -6.64 -1.27 11.58
N LYS A 147 -6.99 -2.49 12.05
CA LYS A 147 -6.80 -2.92 13.44
C LYS A 147 -5.33 -3.14 13.82
N LEU A 148 -4.44 -3.33 12.86
CA LEU A 148 -2.99 -3.53 13.06
C LEU A 148 -2.17 -2.31 12.65
N CYS A 149 -2.79 -1.30 12.03
CA CYS A 149 -2.08 -0.15 11.49
C CYS A 149 -1.79 0.89 12.56
N PHE A 150 -0.53 1.22 12.76
CA PHE A 150 -0.06 2.29 13.67
C PHE A 150 0.13 3.65 12.98
N GLY A 151 -0.21 3.78 11.71
CA GLY A 151 -0.14 5.05 11.00
C GLY A 151 1.27 5.61 10.77
N GLY A 152 2.31 4.80 10.83
CA GLY A 152 3.70 5.24 10.62
C GLY A 152 4.00 5.80 9.21
N ALA A 153 3.05 5.68 8.28
CA ALA A 153 3.08 6.18 6.92
C ALA A 153 4.24 5.66 6.03
N LYS A 154 5.02 4.70 6.48
CA LYS A 154 6.10 4.11 5.68
C LYS A 154 5.60 3.58 4.32
N CYS A 155 4.40 2.99 4.31
CA CYS A 155 3.75 2.53 3.09
C CYS A 155 3.48 3.64 2.06
N ARG A 156 3.27 4.90 2.50
CA ARG A 156 3.17 6.07 1.63
C ARG A 156 4.54 6.52 1.13
N ASP A 157 5.53 6.54 2.01
CA ASP A 157 6.88 7.03 1.69
C ASP A 157 7.57 6.15 0.65
N VAL A 158 7.33 4.83 0.70
CA VAL A 158 7.88 3.88 -0.28
C VAL A 158 7.00 3.68 -1.51
N CYS A 159 5.77 4.20 -1.51
CA CYS A 159 4.88 4.12 -2.66
C CYS A 159 5.31 5.11 -3.75
N PRO A 160 5.65 4.66 -4.97
CA PRO A 160 6.05 5.56 -6.05
C PRO A 160 4.99 6.60 -6.42
N TRP A 161 3.74 6.30 -6.11
CA TRP A 161 2.56 7.13 -6.42
C TRP A 161 1.96 7.82 -5.20
N HIS A 162 2.55 7.71 -4.00
CA HIS A 162 2.09 8.30 -2.74
C HIS A 162 0.62 8.01 -2.38
N ILE A 163 0.12 6.85 -2.76
CA ILE A 163 -1.31 6.51 -2.68
C ILE A 163 -1.86 6.42 -1.25
N PRO A 164 -1.24 5.73 -0.27
CA PRO A 164 -1.82 5.61 1.07
C PRO A 164 -1.94 6.97 1.77
N GLN A 165 -3.11 7.27 2.36
CA GLN A 165 -3.38 8.49 3.09
C GLN A 165 -3.67 8.18 4.56
N ARG A 166 -3.24 9.06 5.47
CA ARG A 166 -3.35 8.87 6.92
C ARG A 166 -4.48 9.72 7.49
N GLN A 167 -5.23 9.13 8.43
CA GLN A 167 -6.11 9.84 9.35
C GLN A 167 -5.60 9.65 10.77
N ALA A 168 -5.35 10.74 11.47
CA ALA A 168 -5.02 10.74 12.89
C ALA A 168 -6.30 10.61 13.76
N GLY A 169 -6.12 10.33 15.05
CA GLY A 169 -7.24 10.18 15.99
C GLY A 169 -8.00 8.86 15.86
N VAL A 170 -7.46 7.87 15.14
CA VAL A 170 -8.04 6.53 14.96
C VAL A 170 -6.96 5.46 15.06
N GLY A 171 -7.34 4.25 15.44
CA GLY A 171 -6.48 3.08 15.41
C GLY A 171 -6.02 2.58 16.78
N ILE A 172 -5.34 1.45 16.74
CA ILE A 172 -4.93 0.70 17.95
C ILE A 172 -3.98 1.49 18.88
N TYR A 173 -3.21 2.43 18.34
CA TYR A 173 -2.28 3.22 19.15
C TYR A 173 -3.01 4.06 20.24
N LEU A 174 -4.27 4.44 20.01
CA LEU A 174 -5.08 5.16 21.00
C LEU A 174 -5.32 4.33 22.27
N GLN A 175 -5.27 3.00 22.15
CA GLN A 175 -5.47 2.08 23.28
C GLN A 175 -4.15 1.74 23.99
N ILE A 176 -3.04 1.71 23.25
CA ILE A 176 -1.75 1.21 23.76
C ILE A 176 -0.85 2.36 24.22
N LEU A 177 -0.66 3.36 23.37
CA LEU A 177 0.30 4.45 23.58
C LEU A 177 -0.25 5.78 23.05
N PRO A 178 -1.36 6.29 23.61
CA PRO A 178 -2.06 7.45 23.04
C PRO A 178 -1.23 8.72 23.00
N LYS A 179 -0.21 8.84 23.89
CA LYS A 179 0.65 10.04 24.00
C LYS A 179 1.91 9.98 23.15
N TYR A 180 2.34 8.79 22.73
CA TYR A 180 3.70 8.60 22.21
C TYR A 180 3.77 7.93 20.84
N ALA A 181 2.79 7.14 20.46
CA ALA A 181 2.89 6.30 19.29
C ALA A 181 1.82 6.58 18.25
N GLY A 182 2.22 6.40 17.02
CA GLY A 182 1.36 6.40 15.87
C GLY A 182 0.91 7.78 15.41
N GLY A 183 0.39 7.83 14.25
CA GLY A 183 -0.17 9.02 13.65
C GLY A 183 -1.58 8.76 13.18
N GLY A 184 -2.18 7.62 13.52
CA GLY A 184 -3.49 7.21 13.04
C GLY A 184 -3.49 5.89 12.28
N VAL A 185 -4.33 5.80 11.27
CA VAL A 185 -4.43 4.64 10.38
C VAL A 185 -4.27 5.10 8.94
N MET A 186 -3.66 4.24 8.12
CA MET A 186 -3.50 4.48 6.68
C MET A 186 -4.69 3.91 5.91
N TYR A 187 -5.15 4.64 4.91
CA TYR A 187 -6.28 4.27 4.05
C TYR A 187 -5.89 4.35 2.57
N LYS A 188 -6.39 3.43 1.78
CA LYS A 188 -6.24 3.41 0.31
C LYS A 188 -7.23 2.44 -0.33
N CYS A 189 -7.39 2.52 -1.64
CA CYS A 189 -8.11 1.51 -2.41
C CYS A 189 -7.58 0.09 -2.10
N ASP A 190 -8.48 -0.84 -1.82
CA ASP A 190 -8.22 -2.27 -1.61
C ASP A 190 -8.82 -3.15 -2.71
N LEU A 191 -9.22 -2.54 -3.83
CA LEU A 191 -9.87 -3.15 -4.99
C LEU A 191 -11.23 -3.79 -4.63
N CYS A 192 -11.96 -3.22 -3.66
CA CYS A 192 -13.21 -3.80 -3.13
C CYS A 192 -13.01 -5.26 -2.70
N LYS A 193 -12.09 -5.50 -1.77
CA LYS A 193 -11.58 -6.81 -1.36
C LYS A 193 -12.65 -7.90 -1.23
N ASP A 194 -13.81 -7.55 -0.65
CA ASP A 194 -14.87 -8.53 -0.39
C ASP A 194 -15.65 -8.92 -1.66
N LYS A 195 -15.66 -8.04 -2.68
CA LYS A 195 -16.22 -8.31 -3.99
C LYS A 195 -15.30 -9.20 -4.83
N ILE A 196 -14.04 -8.79 -4.99
CA ILE A 196 -13.12 -9.54 -5.84
C ILE A 196 -12.80 -10.94 -5.29
N LYS A 197 -12.90 -11.14 -3.98
CA LYS A 197 -12.82 -12.47 -3.35
C LYS A 197 -13.89 -13.43 -3.83
N LYS A 198 -15.07 -12.88 -4.20
CA LYS A 198 -16.19 -13.62 -4.80
C LYS A 198 -16.14 -13.66 -6.34
N GLY A 199 -15.10 -13.06 -6.95
CA GLY A 199 -15.03 -12.91 -8.40
C GLY A 199 -15.89 -11.77 -8.95
N GLU A 200 -16.46 -10.93 -8.08
CA GLU A 200 -17.30 -9.79 -8.47
C GLU A 200 -16.46 -8.57 -8.85
N GLU A 201 -16.98 -7.76 -9.77
CA GLU A 201 -16.32 -6.54 -10.20
C GLU A 201 -16.27 -5.46 -9.11
N PRO A 202 -15.17 -4.68 -9.02
CA PRO A 202 -15.09 -3.53 -8.13
C PRO A 202 -16.18 -2.48 -8.41
N SER A 203 -16.67 -1.80 -7.37
CA SER A 203 -17.78 -0.84 -7.48
C SER A 203 -17.53 0.30 -8.47
N CYS A 204 -16.27 0.77 -8.59
CA CYS A 204 -15.91 1.79 -9.58
C CYS A 204 -16.00 1.28 -11.02
N VAL A 205 -15.75 -0.01 -11.24
CA VAL A 205 -15.90 -0.67 -12.56
C VAL A 205 -17.36 -0.75 -12.93
N LEU A 206 -18.19 -1.30 -12.03
CA LEU A 206 -19.64 -1.43 -12.25
C LEU A 206 -20.30 -0.08 -12.57
N ALA A 207 -20.05 0.93 -11.76
CA ALA A 207 -20.65 2.25 -11.95
C ALA A 207 -20.26 2.92 -13.28
N CYS A 208 -19.05 2.66 -13.78
CA CYS A 208 -18.62 3.13 -15.09
C CYS A 208 -19.29 2.35 -16.22
N LYS A 209 -19.45 1.04 -16.07
CA LYS A 209 -20.16 0.18 -17.02
C LYS A 209 -21.64 0.53 -17.12
N GLU A 210 -22.29 0.81 -16.00
CA GLU A 210 -23.69 1.25 -15.96
C GLU A 210 -23.92 2.54 -16.74
N ARG A 211 -22.95 3.48 -16.73
CA ARG A 211 -23.04 4.74 -17.47
C ARG A 211 -22.70 4.59 -18.96
N LEU A 212 -21.62 3.88 -19.28
CA LEU A 212 -21.00 3.90 -20.61
C LEU A 212 -21.16 2.59 -21.39
N GLY A 213 -21.71 1.54 -20.77
CA GLY A 213 -21.90 0.23 -21.40
C GLY A 213 -20.57 -0.33 -21.96
N LYS A 214 -20.58 -0.64 -23.27
CA LYS A 214 -19.39 -1.15 -23.98
C LYS A 214 -18.25 -0.15 -24.10
N GLN A 215 -18.50 1.16 -23.86
CA GLN A 215 -17.51 2.22 -23.87
C GLN A 215 -16.92 2.49 -22.48
N ALA A 216 -17.15 1.61 -21.53
CA ALA A 216 -16.62 1.76 -20.18
C ALA A 216 -15.11 1.97 -20.16
N VAL A 217 -14.70 2.88 -19.27
CA VAL A 217 -13.27 3.20 -19.02
C VAL A 217 -12.56 2.04 -18.37
N PHE A 218 -13.27 1.31 -17.48
CA PHE A 218 -12.70 0.21 -16.71
C PHE A 218 -13.13 -1.14 -17.29
N THR A 219 -12.16 -2.05 -17.40
CA THR A 219 -12.41 -3.47 -17.66
C THR A 219 -11.75 -4.28 -16.54
N PHE A 220 -12.48 -5.19 -15.92
CA PHE A 220 -12.00 -6.08 -14.86
C PHE A 220 -12.05 -7.52 -15.35
N GLY A 221 -11.07 -8.32 -15.02
CA GLY A 221 -11.04 -9.74 -15.36
C GLY A 221 -9.79 -10.43 -14.90
N GLU A 222 -9.65 -11.69 -15.29
CA GLU A 222 -8.46 -12.48 -15.03
C GLU A 222 -7.23 -11.87 -15.71
N ARG A 223 -6.10 -11.96 -15.03
CA ARG A 223 -4.85 -11.31 -15.43
C ARG A 223 -4.49 -11.61 -16.88
N LYS A 224 -4.45 -12.87 -17.25
CA LYS A 224 -4.07 -13.28 -18.62
C LYS A 224 -4.94 -12.58 -19.66
N SER A 225 -6.24 -12.68 -19.54
CA SER A 225 -7.20 -12.09 -20.50
C SER A 225 -7.10 -10.58 -20.57
N ILE A 226 -6.88 -9.90 -19.44
CA ILE A 226 -6.76 -8.44 -19.42
C ILE A 226 -5.44 -7.98 -20.02
N TYR A 227 -4.34 -8.68 -19.77
CA TYR A 227 -3.05 -8.38 -20.41
C TYR A 227 -3.09 -8.61 -21.92
N GLU A 228 -3.66 -9.73 -22.38
CA GLU A 228 -3.87 -10.01 -23.80
C GLU A 228 -4.71 -8.91 -24.47
N LEU A 229 -5.82 -8.51 -23.85
CA LEU A 229 -6.67 -7.41 -24.33
C LEU A 229 -5.88 -6.08 -24.39
N ALA A 230 -5.10 -5.76 -23.34
CA ALA A 230 -4.33 -4.52 -23.29
C ALA A 230 -3.28 -4.48 -24.41
N TYR A 231 -2.49 -5.53 -24.58
CA TYR A 231 -1.46 -5.60 -25.62
C TYR A 231 -2.06 -5.65 -27.03
N LYS A 232 -3.21 -6.30 -27.22
CA LYS A 232 -3.96 -6.25 -28.46
C LYS A 232 -4.31 -4.82 -28.83
N LYS A 233 -4.88 -4.04 -27.90
CA LYS A 233 -5.21 -2.62 -28.11
C LYS A 233 -3.96 -1.76 -28.38
N VAL A 234 -2.87 -2.01 -27.68
CA VAL A 234 -1.58 -1.35 -27.97
C VAL A 234 -1.16 -1.55 -29.43
N LYS A 235 -1.27 -2.80 -29.93
CA LYS A 235 -0.86 -3.14 -31.28
C LYS A 235 -1.82 -2.61 -32.36
N GLU A 236 -3.12 -2.75 -32.13
CA GLU A 236 -4.15 -2.43 -33.13
C GLU A 236 -4.53 -0.95 -33.15
N GLU A 237 -4.57 -0.31 -31.98
CA GLU A 237 -5.02 1.08 -31.82
C GLU A 237 -3.85 2.06 -31.64
N GLY A 238 -2.60 1.59 -31.61
CA GLY A 238 -1.41 2.42 -31.40
C GLY A 238 -1.36 3.08 -30.02
N LEU A 239 -1.87 2.42 -28.99
CA LEU A 239 -1.93 2.95 -27.64
C LEU A 239 -0.64 2.71 -26.86
N TYR A 240 -0.41 3.51 -25.84
CA TYR A 240 0.64 3.32 -24.84
C TYR A 240 0.07 2.64 -23.59
N ILE A 241 0.86 1.74 -22.99
CA ILE A 241 0.50 1.01 -21.78
C ILE A 241 1.34 1.49 -20.58
N TYR A 242 0.75 1.49 -19.40
CA TYR A 242 1.40 1.81 -18.13
C TYR A 242 0.88 0.91 -17.01
N GLY A 243 1.77 0.50 -16.14
CA GLY A 243 1.46 -0.38 -14.99
C GLY A 243 1.88 -1.84 -15.24
N ASP A 244 2.26 -2.20 -16.46
CA ASP A 244 2.75 -3.53 -16.84
C ASP A 244 4.18 -3.79 -16.36
N LYS A 245 5.04 -2.75 -16.37
CA LYS A 245 6.46 -2.84 -15.99
C LYS A 245 6.80 -2.05 -14.73
N GLN A 246 6.05 -0.97 -14.44
CA GLN A 246 6.32 -0.09 -13.32
C GLN A 246 6.30 -0.85 -12.00
N ASN A 247 7.37 -0.69 -11.22
CA ASN A 247 7.55 -1.36 -9.93
C ASN A 247 7.43 -2.90 -9.98
N GLY A 248 7.85 -3.51 -11.11
CA GLY A 248 7.78 -4.96 -11.32
C GLY A 248 6.40 -5.49 -11.71
N GLY A 249 5.52 -4.65 -12.26
CA GLY A 249 4.16 -4.99 -12.67
C GLY A 249 3.11 -4.67 -11.61
N THR A 250 1.86 -4.56 -12.08
CA THR A 250 0.73 -4.17 -11.22
C THR A 250 -0.59 -4.83 -11.66
N SER A 251 -1.56 -4.87 -10.74
CA SER A 251 -2.94 -5.28 -11.06
C SER A 251 -3.82 -4.11 -11.51
N THR A 252 -3.21 -2.99 -11.96
CA THR A 252 -3.91 -1.86 -12.58
C THR A 252 -3.12 -1.38 -13.77
N LEU A 253 -3.67 -1.56 -14.96
CA LEU A 253 -3.09 -1.11 -16.22
C LEU A 253 -3.80 0.13 -16.73
N TYR A 254 -3.06 1.03 -17.38
CA TYR A 254 -3.63 2.18 -18.07
C TYR A 254 -3.27 2.14 -19.54
N LEU A 255 -4.23 2.49 -20.40
CA LEU A 255 -4.02 2.74 -21.83
C LEU A 255 -4.24 4.21 -22.15
N SER A 256 -3.42 4.78 -23.05
CA SER A 256 -3.50 6.17 -23.46
C SER A 256 -3.10 6.32 -24.93
N LYS A 257 -3.70 7.31 -25.62
CA LYS A 257 -3.21 7.78 -26.94
C LYS A 257 -1.97 8.65 -26.82
N ILE A 258 -1.70 9.18 -25.63
CA ILE A 258 -0.55 10.05 -25.38
C ILE A 258 0.51 9.25 -24.59
N PRO A 259 1.79 9.33 -24.99
CA PRO A 259 2.89 8.69 -24.24
C PRO A 259 2.88 9.09 -22.76
N PHE A 260 3.10 8.14 -21.85
CA PHE A 260 3.06 8.40 -20.41
C PHE A 260 4.20 9.32 -19.96
N GLU A 261 5.28 9.44 -20.69
CA GLU A 261 6.35 10.43 -20.47
C GLU A 261 5.83 11.87 -20.60
N LYS A 262 4.91 12.14 -21.54
CA LYS A 262 4.28 13.44 -21.69
C LYS A 262 3.29 13.71 -20.54
N ILE A 263 2.55 12.68 -20.10
CA ILE A 263 1.66 12.77 -18.93
C ILE A 263 2.47 13.05 -17.66
N GLU A 264 3.58 12.33 -17.46
CA GLU A 264 4.48 12.54 -16.32
C GLU A 264 5.03 13.98 -16.31
N ARG A 265 5.49 14.47 -17.47
CA ARG A 265 6.02 15.84 -17.60
C ARG A 265 4.96 16.88 -17.22
N ALA A 266 3.77 16.78 -17.78
CA ALA A 266 2.68 17.71 -17.50
C ALA A 266 2.25 17.70 -16.02
N LEU A 267 2.25 16.54 -15.36
CA LEU A 267 1.98 16.42 -13.93
C LEU A 267 3.10 17.04 -13.08
N LYS A 268 4.36 16.91 -13.50
CA LYS A 268 5.52 17.52 -12.81
C LYS A 268 5.51 19.04 -12.94
N GLU A 269 5.24 19.57 -14.12
CA GLU A 269 5.15 21.01 -14.37
C GLU A 269 4.08 21.69 -13.51
N LYS A 270 2.93 21.02 -13.31
CA LYS A 270 1.88 21.47 -12.39
C LYS A 270 2.18 21.20 -10.91
N LYS A 271 3.33 20.62 -10.58
CA LYS A 271 3.68 20.19 -9.21
C LYS A 271 2.61 19.34 -8.54
N GLU A 272 1.93 18.51 -9.34
CA GLU A 272 0.88 17.63 -8.84
C GLU A 272 1.45 16.64 -7.82
N ARG A 273 0.69 16.42 -6.75
CA ARG A 273 1.10 15.48 -5.68
C ARG A 273 1.18 14.04 -6.15
N PHE A 274 0.26 13.64 -7.04
CA PHE A 274 0.18 12.27 -7.54
C PHE A 274 0.77 12.18 -8.94
N GLN A 275 1.99 11.69 -9.03
CA GLN A 275 2.74 11.56 -10.26
C GLN A 275 2.45 10.22 -10.97
N MET A 276 2.75 10.14 -12.27
CA MET A 276 2.78 8.90 -13.06
C MET A 276 4.17 8.68 -13.65
N SER A 277 5.14 8.48 -12.78
CA SER A 277 6.53 8.27 -13.21
C SER A 277 6.66 7.00 -14.03
N VAL A 278 7.24 7.11 -15.21
CA VAL A 278 7.42 5.96 -16.12
C VAL A 278 8.57 5.07 -15.69
N ASN A 279 9.66 5.66 -15.19
CA ASN A 279 10.82 4.94 -14.67
C ASN A 279 10.66 4.67 -13.17
N VAL A 280 9.79 3.73 -12.83
CA VAL A 280 9.59 3.28 -11.45
C VAL A 280 10.28 1.94 -11.29
N GLU A 281 11.48 2.00 -10.74
CA GLU A 281 12.21 0.80 -10.32
C GLU A 281 11.67 0.29 -8.98
N ASN A 282 11.84 -1.02 -8.75
CA ASN A 282 11.53 -1.61 -7.47
C ASN A 282 12.56 -1.17 -6.42
N LYS A 283 12.24 -0.09 -5.68
CA LYS A 283 13.15 0.53 -4.71
C LYS A 283 13.61 -0.41 -3.58
N ILE A 284 12.99 -1.55 -3.40
CA ILE A 284 13.36 -2.49 -2.34
C ILE A 284 14.58 -3.31 -2.74
N GLU A 285 14.67 -3.76 -3.98
CA GLU A 285 15.83 -4.53 -4.43
C GLU A 285 17.12 -3.70 -4.38
N SER A 286 17.01 -2.38 -4.62
CA SER A 286 18.17 -1.48 -4.58
C SER A 286 18.58 -1.06 -3.14
N LYS A 287 17.71 -1.20 -2.13
CA LYS A 287 17.98 -0.73 -0.75
C LYS A 287 18.42 -1.83 0.22
N PHE A 288 18.29 -3.10 -0.11
CA PHE A 288 18.97 -4.16 0.61
C PHE A 288 20.44 -4.22 0.20
N ASN A 289 21.11 -3.09 0.39
CA ASN A 289 22.56 -2.97 0.31
C ASN A 289 23.18 -4.00 1.27
N PRO A 290 24.32 -4.64 0.92
CA PRO A 290 25.01 -5.59 1.78
C PRO A 290 25.26 -5.08 3.20
N ILE A 291 25.36 -3.77 3.40
CA ILE A 291 25.45 -3.10 4.71
C ILE A 291 24.24 -3.37 5.60
N GLY A 292 23.00 -3.35 5.06
CA GLY A 292 21.78 -3.65 5.84
C GLY A 292 21.73 -5.12 6.31
N LYS A 293 22.24 -6.05 5.50
CA LYS A 293 22.38 -7.46 5.88
C LYS A 293 23.45 -7.65 6.96
N ILE A 294 24.55 -6.89 6.90
CA ILE A 294 25.63 -6.91 7.90
C ILE A 294 25.12 -6.33 9.24
N VAL A 295 24.37 -5.22 9.22
CA VAL A 295 23.82 -4.63 10.46
C VAL A 295 22.80 -5.54 11.12
N LEU A 296 21.93 -6.21 10.35
CA LEU A 296 21.00 -7.21 10.89
C LEU A 296 21.74 -8.44 11.45
N SER A 297 22.77 -8.93 10.77
CA SER A 297 23.56 -10.07 11.24
C SER A 297 24.39 -9.72 12.47
N SER A 298 24.92 -8.49 12.60
CA SER A 298 25.67 -8.05 13.79
C SER A 298 24.78 -7.95 15.05
N GLY A 299 23.52 -7.53 14.88
CA GLY A 299 22.53 -7.55 15.98
C GLY A 299 22.22 -8.97 16.48
N ILE A 300 22.14 -9.93 15.58
CA ILE A 300 21.91 -11.35 15.92
C ILE A 300 23.18 -11.94 16.61
N ILE A 301 24.36 -11.65 16.09
CA ILE A 301 25.63 -12.10 16.67
C ILE A 301 25.84 -11.54 18.07
N SER A 302 25.49 -10.25 18.30
CA SER A 302 25.60 -9.66 19.65
C SER A 302 24.60 -10.25 20.64
N MET A 303 23.38 -10.60 20.21
CA MET A 303 22.40 -11.30 21.05
C MET A 303 22.87 -12.72 21.39
N ILE A 304 23.43 -13.47 20.43
CA ILE A 304 23.98 -14.79 20.66
C ILE A 304 25.17 -14.69 21.63
N GLY A 305 26.06 -13.71 21.42
CA GLY A 305 27.20 -13.44 22.31
C GLY A 305 26.78 -13.14 23.74
N ALA A 306 25.72 -12.33 23.94
CA ALA A 306 25.17 -12.02 25.25
C ALA A 306 24.55 -13.24 25.94
N VAL A 307 23.87 -14.11 25.20
CA VAL A 307 23.31 -15.37 25.75
C VAL A 307 24.42 -16.36 26.13
N VAL A 308 25.41 -16.53 25.26
CA VAL A 308 26.58 -17.41 25.52
C VAL A 308 27.36 -16.89 26.70
N GLY A 309 27.68 -15.59 26.78
CA GLY A 309 28.35 -14.97 27.92
C GLY A 309 27.60 -15.15 29.23
N ALA A 310 26.25 -15.01 29.23
CA ALA A 310 25.42 -15.25 30.41
C ALA A 310 25.40 -16.74 30.85
N LEU A 311 25.53 -17.66 29.91
CA LEU A 311 25.62 -19.09 30.21
C LEU A 311 26.98 -19.46 30.82
N PHE A 312 28.09 -18.90 30.30
CA PHE A 312 29.44 -19.12 30.83
C PHE A 312 29.61 -18.48 32.20
N SER A 313 29.11 -17.27 32.42
CA SER A 313 29.20 -16.62 33.76
C SER A 313 28.45 -17.38 34.86
N LYS A 314 27.47 -18.21 34.51
CA LYS A 314 26.77 -19.10 35.45
C LYS A 314 27.56 -20.38 35.78
N LYS A 315 28.43 -20.82 34.89
CA LYS A 315 29.22 -22.02 35.09
C LYS A 315 30.37 -21.73 36.08
N THR A 316 31.04 -20.61 35.92
CA THR A 316 32.10 -20.14 36.85
C THR A 316 31.56 -19.88 38.27
N LYS A 317 30.35 -19.29 38.44
CA LYS A 317 29.74 -19.11 39.77
C LYS A 317 29.28 -20.42 40.45
N LYS A 318 29.24 -21.54 39.76
CA LYS A 318 28.90 -22.84 40.33
C LYS A 318 30.13 -23.61 40.77
N GLU A 319 31.28 -23.39 40.10
CA GLU A 319 32.58 -24.00 40.48
C GLU A 319 33.14 -23.33 41.75
N ASP A 320 33.03 -22.00 41.91
CA ASP A 320 33.45 -21.28 43.12
C ASP A 320 32.65 -21.63 44.40
N LYS A 321 31.51 -22.29 44.30
CA LYS A 321 30.71 -22.72 45.45
C LYS A 321 30.92 -24.17 45.87
N THR A 322 31.72 -24.94 45.13
CA THR A 322 32.07 -26.33 45.45
C THR A 322 33.39 -26.43 46.16
N ASP A 323 34.23 -25.39 46.13
CA ASP A 323 35.55 -25.38 46.78
C ASP A 323 35.52 -24.75 48.20
N GLU A 324 34.33 -24.32 48.68
CA GLU A 324 34.13 -23.82 50.05
C GLU A 324 33.34 -24.79 50.97
N LYS A 325 33.47 -26.12 50.77
CA LYS A 325 32.95 -27.11 51.70
C LYS A 325 33.99 -28.13 52.12
#